data_8f99032d6d716659dbe6880446ec8753
#
_entry.id   8f99032d6d716659dbe6880446ec8753
#
_cell.length_a   1.000
_cell.length_b   1.000
_cell.length_c   1.000
_cell.angle_alpha   90.00
_cell.angle_beta   90.00
_cell.angle_gamma   90.00
#
_symmetry.space_group_name_H-M   'P 1'
#
loop_
_entity.id
_entity.type
_entity.pdbx_description
1 polymer ?
#
loop_
_entity_poly.entity_id
_entity_poly.type
_entity_poly.pdbx_seq_one_letter_code
_entity_poly.pdbx_strand_id
1 'polypeptide(L)'
;MKGLKIITSVLLLAVICTADETEEILKELEKYESECREENGVSKEEGENHLKKLCANEEIEKNVGCYMACFHTKIGAMKDGEILVDSIKESLIPLIKHESAKNELLNKLDTCKAEISTESDDCDKTVEFTKCLIKGSELCKHILE
;
A
#
# COMPACT_ATOMS: atom_id res chain seq x y z
N MET A 1 -19.18 -3.06 7.68
CA MET A 1 -18.08 -3.70 8.37
C MET A 1 -17.46 -4.88 7.63
N LYS A 2 -18.28 -5.65 6.93
CA LYS A 2 -17.79 -6.78 6.13
C LYS A 2 -16.82 -6.34 5.03
N GLY A 3 -17.07 -5.18 4.42
CA GLY A 3 -16.18 -4.65 3.39
C GLY A 3 -14.79 -4.31 3.86
N LEU A 4 -14.62 -4.01 5.15
CA LEU A 4 -13.34 -3.62 5.70
C LEU A 4 -12.36 -4.79 5.88
N LYS A 5 -12.88 -6.01 5.91
CA LYS A 5 -12.02 -7.19 6.05
C LYS A 5 -11.46 -7.68 4.71
N ILE A 6 -12.03 -7.19 3.63
CA ILE A 6 -11.75 -7.71 2.29
C ILE A 6 -10.45 -7.18 1.72
N ILE A 7 -10.08 -5.97 2.07
CA ILE A 7 -9.00 -5.24 1.42
C ILE A 7 -8.05 -4.62 2.44
N THR A 8 -7.16 -5.41 2.96
CA THR A 8 -6.24 -4.94 3.99
C THR A 8 -5.33 -3.82 3.51
N SER A 9 -4.86 -3.89 2.26
CA SER A 9 -4.01 -2.85 1.69
C SER A 9 -4.75 -1.53 1.47
N VAL A 10 -6.04 -1.62 1.15
CA VAL A 10 -6.90 -0.47 0.93
C VAL A 10 -7.57 -0.05 2.23
N LEU A 11 -7.78 -1.01 3.13
CA LEU A 11 -8.35 -0.77 4.45
C LEU A 11 -7.59 0.31 5.21
N LEU A 12 -6.29 0.35 5.01
CA LEU A 12 -5.44 1.35 5.61
C LEU A 12 -5.92 2.76 5.24
N LEU A 13 -6.22 2.98 3.97
CA LEU A 13 -6.75 4.26 3.50
C LEU A 13 -8.17 4.49 4.02
N ALA A 14 -8.98 3.44 4.06
CA ALA A 14 -10.36 3.53 4.53
C ALA A 14 -10.44 3.94 6.01
N VAL A 15 -9.53 3.45 6.83
CA VAL A 15 -9.49 3.75 8.26
C VAL A 15 -9.11 5.21 8.52
N ILE A 16 -8.34 5.81 7.63
CA ILE A 16 -7.79 7.16 7.81
C ILE A 16 -8.43 8.22 6.91
N CYS A 17 -9.34 7.84 6.02
CA CYS A 17 -10.07 8.76 5.15
C CYS A 17 -11.45 9.11 5.72
N THR A 18 -12.06 10.19 5.20
CA THR A 18 -13.42 10.56 5.58
C THR A 18 -14.42 9.61 4.93
N ALA A 19 -15.54 9.37 5.61
CA ALA A 19 -16.58 8.45 5.14
C ALA A 19 -17.22 8.90 3.82
N ASP A 20 -17.42 10.19 3.64
CA ASP A 20 -18.12 10.72 2.46
C ASP A 20 -17.36 10.56 1.15
N GLU A 21 -16.04 10.60 1.20
CA GLU A 21 -15.19 10.51 0.02
C GLU A 21 -14.74 9.09 -0.28
N THR A 22 -14.88 8.19 0.68
CA THR A 22 -14.30 6.85 0.58
C THR A 22 -15.11 5.84 -0.23
N GLU A 23 -16.41 6.00 -0.37
CA GLU A 23 -17.24 4.98 -1.00
C GLU A 23 -16.88 4.72 -2.46
N GLU A 24 -16.80 5.77 -3.28
CA GLU A 24 -16.41 5.66 -4.68
C GLU A 24 -14.97 5.22 -4.83
N ILE A 25 -14.09 5.84 -4.05
CA ILE A 25 -12.66 5.53 -4.06
C ILE A 25 -12.46 4.06 -3.68
N LEU A 26 -13.14 3.60 -2.64
CA LEU A 26 -13.01 2.21 -2.21
C LEU A 26 -13.46 1.22 -3.28
N LYS A 27 -14.52 1.51 -4.01
CA LYS A 27 -14.99 0.64 -5.10
C LYS A 27 -13.94 0.50 -6.18
N GLU A 28 -13.32 1.60 -6.55
CA GLU A 28 -12.27 1.61 -7.57
C GLU A 28 -11.03 0.86 -7.07
N LEU A 29 -10.65 1.10 -5.82
CA LEU A 29 -9.51 0.41 -5.22
C LEU A 29 -9.75 -1.10 -5.07
N GLU A 30 -10.97 -1.50 -4.71
CA GLU A 30 -11.34 -2.91 -4.65
C GLU A 30 -11.23 -3.58 -6.01
N LYS A 31 -11.63 -2.88 -7.05
CA LYS A 31 -11.53 -3.39 -8.42
C LYS A 31 -10.07 -3.61 -8.80
N TYR A 32 -9.22 -2.63 -8.54
CA TYR A 32 -7.79 -2.73 -8.83
C TYR A 32 -7.13 -3.87 -8.04
N GLU A 33 -7.50 -3.97 -6.78
CA GLU A 33 -6.98 -5.05 -5.93
C GLU A 33 -7.36 -6.42 -6.47
N SER A 34 -8.63 -6.61 -6.80
CA SER A 34 -9.12 -7.87 -7.32
C SER A 34 -8.43 -8.25 -8.64
N GLU A 35 -8.32 -7.29 -9.57
CA GLU A 35 -7.64 -7.50 -10.84
C GLU A 35 -6.17 -7.89 -10.63
N CYS A 36 -5.48 -7.19 -9.76
CA CYS A 36 -4.07 -7.45 -9.50
C CYS A 36 -3.84 -8.79 -8.79
N ARG A 37 -4.76 -9.20 -7.91
CA ARG A 37 -4.67 -10.52 -7.29
C ARG A 37 -4.82 -11.62 -8.33
N GLU A 38 -5.81 -11.50 -9.21
CA GLU A 38 -6.04 -12.49 -10.25
C GLU A 38 -4.84 -12.60 -11.19
N GLU A 39 -4.29 -11.48 -11.62
CA GLU A 39 -3.13 -11.45 -12.52
C GLU A 39 -1.90 -12.13 -11.91
N ASN A 40 -1.76 -12.10 -10.60
CA ASN A 40 -0.56 -12.61 -9.93
C ASN A 40 -0.79 -13.89 -9.12
N GLY A 41 -1.97 -14.49 -9.23
CA GLY A 41 -2.28 -15.72 -8.51
C GLY A 41 -2.26 -15.57 -7.00
N VAL A 42 -2.68 -14.41 -6.50
CA VAL A 42 -2.73 -14.12 -5.06
C VAL A 42 -4.15 -14.36 -4.54
N SER A 43 -4.26 -15.16 -3.50
CA SER A 43 -5.56 -15.41 -2.88
C SER A 43 -6.01 -14.17 -2.12
N LYS A 44 -7.31 -14.11 -1.83
CA LYS A 44 -7.88 -13.03 -1.05
C LYS A 44 -7.22 -12.94 0.33
N GLU A 45 -7.00 -14.09 0.95
CA GLU A 45 -6.34 -14.16 2.26
C GLU A 45 -4.92 -13.63 2.23
N GLU A 46 -4.14 -14.02 1.22
CA GLU A 46 -2.78 -13.51 1.05
C GLU A 46 -2.78 -11.99 0.84
N GLY A 47 -3.70 -11.49 0.03
CA GLY A 47 -3.86 -10.06 -0.21
C GLY A 47 -4.20 -9.30 1.07
N GLU A 48 -5.07 -9.87 1.91
CA GLU A 48 -5.47 -9.25 3.17
C GLU A 48 -4.35 -9.25 4.21
N ASN A 49 -3.48 -10.24 4.16
CA ASN A 49 -2.46 -10.43 5.18
C ASN A 49 -1.08 -9.84 4.88
N HIS A 50 -0.86 -9.35 3.66
CA HIS A 50 0.50 -8.90 3.29
C HIS A 50 1.01 -7.75 4.16
N LEU A 51 0.17 -6.79 4.51
CA LEU A 51 0.60 -5.68 5.36
C LEU A 51 0.91 -6.13 6.79
N LYS A 52 0.17 -7.10 7.29
CA LYS A 52 0.46 -7.69 8.61
C LYS A 52 1.84 -8.33 8.61
N LYS A 53 2.15 -9.06 7.55
CA LYS A 53 3.47 -9.69 7.40
C LYS A 53 4.58 -8.64 7.35
N LEU A 54 4.38 -7.58 6.58
CA LEU A 54 5.36 -6.50 6.49
C LEU A 54 5.56 -5.81 7.84
N CYS A 55 4.48 -5.55 8.56
CA CYS A 55 4.56 -4.95 9.90
C CYS A 55 5.26 -5.86 10.90
N ALA A 56 5.10 -7.16 10.75
CA ALA A 56 5.75 -8.16 11.60
C ALA A 56 7.18 -8.50 11.14
N ASN A 57 7.66 -7.82 10.11
CA ASN A 57 8.98 -8.05 9.50
C ASN A 57 9.15 -9.47 8.95
N GLU A 58 8.06 -10.03 8.44
CA GLU A 58 8.07 -11.34 7.78
C GLU A 58 8.31 -11.19 6.28
N GLU A 59 8.80 -12.23 5.65
CA GLU A 59 9.03 -12.24 4.22
C GLU A 59 7.73 -12.30 3.43
N ILE A 60 7.73 -11.63 2.27
CA ILE A 60 6.61 -11.59 1.33
C ILE A 60 6.99 -12.42 0.12
N GLU A 61 6.10 -13.30 -0.30
CA GLU A 61 6.31 -14.11 -1.48
C GLU A 61 6.33 -13.25 -2.74
N LYS A 62 7.06 -13.69 -3.76
CA LYS A 62 7.29 -12.92 -4.98
C LYS A 62 5.98 -12.52 -5.66
N ASN A 63 5.03 -13.43 -5.78
CA ASN A 63 3.75 -13.14 -6.42
C ASN A 63 2.95 -12.07 -5.64
N VAL A 64 3.08 -12.05 -4.33
CA VAL A 64 2.42 -11.02 -3.51
C VAL A 64 3.08 -9.66 -3.75
N GLY A 65 4.40 -9.63 -3.86
CA GLY A 65 5.13 -8.41 -4.25
C GLY A 65 4.70 -7.90 -5.62
N CYS A 66 4.51 -8.79 -6.57
CA CYS A 66 4.04 -8.42 -7.90
C CYS A 66 2.59 -7.91 -7.90
N TYR A 67 1.76 -8.50 -7.05
CA TYR A 67 0.41 -7.98 -6.82
C TYR A 67 0.46 -6.55 -6.27
N MET A 68 1.34 -6.29 -5.32
CA MET A 68 1.54 -4.94 -4.78
C MET A 68 1.99 -3.96 -5.86
N ALA A 69 2.96 -4.35 -6.69
CA ALA A 69 3.44 -3.51 -7.79
C ALA A 69 2.34 -3.19 -8.80
N CYS A 70 1.52 -4.19 -9.13
CA CYS A 70 0.36 -4.02 -9.99
C CYS A 70 -0.60 -2.97 -9.41
N PHE A 71 -0.93 -3.12 -8.15
CA PHE A 71 -1.84 -2.22 -7.45
C PHE A 71 -1.29 -0.79 -7.42
N HIS A 72 -0.03 -0.64 -7.05
CA HIS A 72 0.61 0.69 -7.01
C HIS A 72 0.66 1.36 -8.38
N THR A 73 0.84 0.57 -9.44
CA THR A 73 0.81 1.08 -10.80
C THR A 73 -0.59 1.59 -11.16
N LYS A 74 -1.63 0.84 -10.81
CA LYS A 74 -3.01 1.23 -11.11
C LYS A 74 -3.44 2.50 -10.38
N ILE A 75 -2.96 2.71 -9.17
CA ILE A 75 -3.30 3.91 -8.40
C ILE A 75 -2.39 5.11 -8.70
N GLY A 76 -1.46 4.95 -9.63
CA GLY A 76 -0.58 6.05 -10.03
C GLY A 76 0.62 6.31 -9.12
N ALA A 77 0.89 5.40 -8.19
CA ALA A 77 2.04 5.53 -7.29
C ALA A 77 3.33 5.01 -7.92
N MET A 78 3.22 4.29 -9.02
CA MET A 78 4.36 3.70 -9.72
C MET A 78 4.12 3.75 -11.21
N LYS A 79 5.17 3.99 -11.99
CA LYS A 79 5.09 4.00 -13.46
C LYS A 79 6.46 3.62 -14.03
N ASP A 80 6.45 2.69 -15.00
CA ASP A 80 7.66 2.24 -15.69
C ASP A 80 8.78 1.83 -14.70
N GLY A 81 8.40 1.15 -13.64
CA GLY A 81 9.35 0.68 -12.63
C GLY A 81 9.85 1.74 -11.67
N GLU A 82 9.30 2.93 -11.73
CA GLU A 82 9.69 4.02 -10.85
C GLU A 82 8.58 4.42 -9.89
N ILE A 83 8.95 4.61 -8.62
CA ILE A 83 8.03 5.06 -7.61
C ILE A 83 7.88 6.57 -7.72
N LEU A 84 6.65 7.03 -7.88
CA LEU A 84 6.34 8.44 -8.12
C LEU A 84 5.97 9.14 -6.82
N VAL A 85 6.97 9.57 -6.07
CA VAL A 85 6.77 10.23 -4.77
C VAL A 85 5.89 11.48 -4.89
N ASP A 86 6.12 12.29 -5.91
CA ASP A 86 5.32 13.51 -6.09
C ASP A 86 3.86 13.19 -6.36
N SER A 87 3.59 12.16 -7.15
CA SER A 87 2.23 11.70 -7.40
C SER A 87 1.56 11.21 -6.11
N ILE A 88 2.30 10.49 -5.29
CA ILE A 88 1.81 10.02 -3.99
C ILE A 88 1.45 11.20 -3.10
N LYS A 89 2.31 12.20 -3.05
CA LYS A 89 2.08 13.41 -2.25
C LYS A 89 0.85 14.19 -2.70
N GLU A 90 0.64 14.27 -4.01
CA GLU A 90 -0.46 15.04 -4.58
C GLU A 90 -1.81 14.30 -4.55
N SER A 91 -1.81 13.00 -4.79
CA SER A 91 -3.03 12.23 -5.01
C SER A 91 -3.45 11.35 -3.83
N LEU A 92 -2.51 10.76 -3.14
CA LEU A 92 -2.80 9.79 -2.08
C LEU A 92 -2.73 10.40 -0.68
N ILE A 93 -1.72 11.18 -0.41
CA ILE A 93 -1.55 11.77 0.91
C ILE A 93 -2.73 12.64 1.34
N PRO A 94 -3.31 13.49 0.46
CA PRO A 94 -4.47 14.31 0.85
C PRO A 94 -5.70 13.50 1.28
N LEU A 95 -5.78 12.22 0.90
CA LEU A 95 -6.88 11.35 1.30
C LEU A 95 -6.76 10.90 2.74
N ILE A 96 -5.58 11.01 3.32
CA ILE A 96 -5.34 10.59 4.70
C ILE A 96 -5.82 11.66 5.66
N LYS A 97 -6.75 11.31 6.52
CA LYS A 97 -7.33 12.27 7.49
C LYS A 97 -6.69 12.21 8.87
N HIS A 98 -5.99 11.14 9.15
CA HIS A 98 -5.27 10.99 10.41
C HIS A 98 -3.94 11.73 10.34
N GLU A 99 -3.86 12.91 10.97
CA GLU A 99 -2.69 13.80 10.86
C GLU A 99 -1.36 13.15 11.22
N SER A 100 -1.33 12.37 12.29
CA SER A 100 -0.13 11.69 12.72
C SER A 100 0.41 10.73 11.65
N ALA A 101 -0.47 9.90 11.09
CA ALA A 101 -0.10 8.96 10.03
C ALA A 101 0.33 9.70 8.75
N LYS A 102 -0.38 10.75 8.42
CA LYS A 102 -0.08 11.59 7.25
C LYS A 102 1.33 12.17 7.35
N ASN A 103 1.65 12.77 8.50
CA ASN A 103 2.97 13.37 8.71
C ASN A 103 4.10 12.35 8.70
N GLU A 104 3.86 11.17 9.29
CA GLU A 104 4.84 10.09 9.25
C GLU A 104 5.16 9.68 7.81
N LEU A 105 4.11 9.48 7.01
CA LEU A 105 4.30 9.06 5.62
C LEU A 105 5.01 10.14 4.82
N LEU A 106 4.60 11.40 4.96
CA LEU A 106 5.25 12.51 4.26
C LEU A 106 6.74 12.58 4.57
N ASN A 107 7.11 12.39 5.83
CA ASN A 107 8.50 12.47 6.25
C ASN A 107 9.35 11.31 5.73
N LYS A 108 8.73 10.18 5.40
CA LYS A 108 9.44 8.98 4.96
C LYS A 108 9.53 8.79 3.45
N LEU A 109 8.64 9.42 2.70
CA LEU A 109 8.54 9.16 1.26
C LEU A 109 9.87 9.30 0.50
N ASP A 110 10.52 10.42 0.63
CA ASP A 110 11.78 10.66 -0.10
C ASP A 110 12.91 9.78 0.39
N THR A 111 13.01 9.60 1.70
CA THR A 111 14.05 8.76 2.30
C THR A 111 13.88 7.31 1.89
N CYS A 112 12.65 6.80 1.94
CA CYS A 112 12.38 5.41 1.56
C CYS A 112 12.63 5.17 0.07
N LYS A 113 12.29 6.14 -0.78
CA LYS A 113 12.60 6.02 -2.20
C LYS A 113 14.11 5.95 -2.43
N ALA A 114 14.86 6.77 -1.72
CA ALA A 114 16.33 6.82 -1.87
C ALA A 114 17.02 5.52 -1.40
N GLU A 115 16.39 4.79 -0.48
CA GLU A 115 16.94 3.55 0.05
C GLU A 115 16.67 2.31 -0.81
N ILE A 116 15.79 2.42 -1.79
CA ILE A 116 15.44 1.29 -2.66
C ILE A 116 16.58 0.98 -3.62
N SER A 117 16.90 -0.32 -3.74
CA SER A 117 17.90 -0.77 -4.71
C SER A 117 17.42 -0.51 -6.14
N THR A 118 18.27 0.13 -6.95
CA THR A 118 17.96 0.39 -8.35
C THR A 118 18.00 -0.89 -9.20
N GLU A 119 18.59 -1.95 -8.67
CA GLU A 119 18.69 -3.24 -9.34
C GLU A 119 17.50 -4.16 -9.07
N SER A 120 16.66 -3.83 -8.08
CA SER A 120 15.46 -4.61 -7.78
C SER A 120 14.43 -4.47 -8.88
N ASP A 121 13.69 -5.55 -9.15
CA ASP A 121 12.57 -5.48 -10.08
C ASP A 121 11.39 -4.77 -9.40
N ASP A 122 10.33 -4.50 -10.16
CA ASP A 122 9.18 -3.75 -9.68
C ASP A 122 8.51 -4.40 -8.48
N CYS A 123 8.46 -5.73 -8.45
CA CYS A 123 7.85 -6.47 -7.36
C CYS A 123 8.63 -6.26 -6.05
N ASP A 124 9.94 -6.40 -6.11
CA ASP A 124 10.79 -6.22 -4.94
C ASP A 124 10.89 -4.77 -4.51
N LYS A 125 10.94 -3.83 -5.46
CA LYS A 125 10.93 -2.40 -5.16
C LYS A 125 9.71 -2.00 -4.36
N THR A 126 8.55 -2.50 -4.75
CA THR A 126 7.30 -2.18 -4.07
C THR A 126 7.30 -2.71 -2.64
N VAL A 127 7.77 -3.93 -2.45
CA VAL A 127 7.88 -4.52 -1.11
C VAL A 127 8.85 -3.71 -0.25
N GLU A 128 10.03 -3.40 -0.77
CA GLU A 128 11.04 -2.62 -0.05
C GLU A 128 10.52 -1.25 0.35
N PHE A 129 9.88 -0.56 -0.59
CA PHE A 129 9.34 0.76 -0.36
C PHE A 129 8.23 0.75 0.69
N THR A 130 7.27 -0.15 0.55
CA THR A 130 6.15 -0.26 1.49
C THR A 130 6.65 -0.61 2.88
N LYS A 131 7.58 -1.55 2.96
CA LYS A 131 8.17 -1.96 4.23
C LYS A 131 8.85 -0.78 4.94
N CYS A 132 9.60 0.01 4.18
CA CYS A 132 10.26 1.20 4.71
C CYS A 132 9.24 2.21 5.24
N LEU A 133 8.17 2.46 4.48
CA LEU A 133 7.15 3.43 4.87
C LEU A 133 6.42 3.06 6.16
N ILE A 134 6.06 1.80 6.32
CA ILE A 134 5.22 1.38 7.43
C ILE A 134 5.98 0.90 8.67
N LYS A 135 7.28 0.66 8.54
CA LYS A 135 8.11 0.16 9.63
C LYS A 135 8.04 1.07 10.85
N GLY A 136 7.61 0.50 11.98
CA GLY A 136 7.52 1.24 13.23
C GLY A 136 6.49 2.37 13.26
N SER A 137 5.58 2.40 12.29
CA SER A 137 4.59 3.47 12.17
C SER A 137 3.35 3.23 13.03
N GLU A 138 2.58 4.31 13.21
CA GLU A 138 1.24 4.21 13.82
C GLU A 138 0.35 3.25 13.04
N LEU A 139 0.53 3.20 11.72
CA LEU A 139 -0.24 2.32 10.86
C LEU A 139 -0.04 0.84 11.22
N CYS A 140 1.19 0.46 11.52
CA CYS A 140 1.46 -0.93 11.95
C CYS A 140 0.82 -1.26 13.28
N LYS A 141 0.70 -0.29 14.17
CA LYS A 141 -0.01 -0.52 15.44
C LYS A 141 -1.47 -0.88 15.19
N HIS A 142 -2.13 -0.18 14.28
CA HIS A 142 -3.51 -0.50 13.91
C HIS A 142 -3.64 -1.83 13.18
N ILE A 143 -2.71 -2.13 12.30
CA ILE A 143 -2.73 -3.36 11.51
C ILE A 143 -2.50 -4.59 12.39
N LEU A 144 -1.63 -4.50 13.39
CA LEU A 144 -1.29 -5.63 14.26
C LEU A 144 -2.27 -5.82 15.42
N GLU A 145 -3.11 -4.84 15.68
CA GLU A 145 -4.20 -5.01 16.64
C GLU A 145 -5.25 -5.99 16.07
#